data_246cf5e408c803713b4b9291cbcfc113
#
_entry.id   246cf5e408c803713b4b9291cbcfc113
#
_cell.length_a   1.000
_cell.length_b   1.000
_cell.length_c   1.000
_cell.angle_alpha   90.00
_cell.angle_beta   90.00
_cell.angle_gamma   90.00
#
_symmetry.space_group_name_H-M   'P 1'
#
loop_
_entity.id
_entity.type
_entity.pdbx_description
1 polymer ?
#
loop_
_entity_poly.entity_id
_entity_poly.type
_entity_poly.pdbx_seq_one_letter_code
_entity_poly.pdbx_strand_id
1 'polypeptide(L)'
;MKCGRTDSIIHHGGLLLVVSILVLTLADAGPSLAQTAQGYREQAIEFARSKSWDEAVAAYRKALDLDPNDALTHYDLALALHYKGDTKQAVEEFESAIRLKPGWGQAHYGLGAALGDLHDQPGALKELRKAVECEPSNTPAHRLLARIYSEQNDFAAAERELNRAVALKPSAEMYFELGQVEGQLGKLDAAAAQFRAALRLDSKLARAHVMLGVTLRRQGDHKGALGNFRKAVELDPTDPNAQYNLGMELKAENDLPGAITAFRRAIELKPDFEQAHYSLGIALRSQGDTAASHKELDELDALHEFRAGLAQAKLLIVQGVEALKKQQLDEALNLFQKATEQSPELPTGYYYLGVTWGRKQDYARAKEAYDKALQLKPDYAQVHTSLGLLYWRNNDRDRALQEFHQAVMSDADLPEAHYNLGLALAQSAQLDEAVRELNEALSLDPKYTDARVQLGLVLSQKNDTASAISVFRELVHRDPAFAEAHNNLGLALLQAGENGAAKSEFLEAVHLKPSYAEAHYNLGLALQKQGKEAESRAEFEKAFQIEPELRNVAHP
;
A
#
# COMPACT_ATOMS: atom_id res chain seq x y z
N MET A 1 -10.79 -12.60 -6.61
CA MET A 1 -10.93 -11.95 -5.30
C MET A 1 -10.31 -10.58 -5.44
N LYS A 2 -11.12 -9.54 -5.63
CA LYS A 2 -10.62 -8.19 -5.38
C LYS A 2 -10.23 -8.17 -3.92
N CYS A 3 -8.94 -8.01 -3.65
CA CYS A 3 -8.49 -7.56 -2.36
C CYS A 3 -9.23 -6.24 -2.14
N GLY A 4 -10.24 -6.24 -1.28
CA GLY A 4 -10.90 -5.01 -0.89
C GLY A 4 -9.79 -4.10 -0.40
N ARG A 5 -9.75 -2.89 -0.91
CA ARG A 5 -9.06 -1.80 -0.23
C ARG A 5 -9.46 -1.94 1.23
N THR A 6 -8.49 -2.24 2.07
CA THR A 6 -8.64 -2.14 3.51
C THR A 6 -9.03 -0.69 3.76
N ASP A 7 -10.31 -0.47 4.04
CA ASP A 7 -10.78 0.83 4.46
C ASP A 7 -9.86 1.30 5.57
N SER A 8 -9.18 2.42 5.31
CA SER A 8 -8.32 3.10 6.27
C SER A 8 -8.98 3.08 7.66
N ILE A 9 -8.22 2.71 8.67
CA ILE A 9 -8.69 2.59 10.07
C ILE A 9 -9.43 3.86 10.56
N ILE A 10 -9.24 4.97 9.87
CA ILE A 10 -9.89 6.25 10.16
C ILE A 10 -10.96 6.57 9.11
N HIS A 11 -11.98 5.72 8.97
CA HIS A 11 -13.19 6.09 8.26
C HIS A 11 -14.10 6.94 9.17
N HIS A 12 -14.17 8.22 8.84
CA HIS A 12 -15.26 9.20 9.09
C HIS A 12 -15.99 9.11 10.44
N GLY A 13 -15.26 8.89 11.52
CA GLY A 13 -15.81 8.90 12.87
C GLY A 13 -14.97 9.77 13.80
N GLY A 14 -14.98 11.08 13.58
CA GLY A 14 -14.77 12.06 14.64
C GLY A 14 -13.37 12.11 15.28
N LEU A 15 -12.25 12.21 14.55
CA LEU A 15 -11.18 13.05 15.02
C LEU A 15 -11.60 14.51 14.76
N LEU A 16 -12.61 14.98 15.52
CA LEU A 16 -12.81 16.39 15.69
C LEU A 16 -11.50 16.92 16.27
N LEU A 17 -10.78 17.75 15.49
CA LEU A 17 -9.78 18.66 16.01
C LEU A 17 -10.37 19.32 17.25
N VAL A 18 -10.00 18.88 18.45
CA VAL A 18 -10.26 19.64 19.67
C VAL A 18 -9.22 20.78 19.64
N VAL A 19 -9.48 21.72 18.75
CA VAL A 19 -8.82 23.01 18.81
C VAL A 19 -9.43 23.71 20.02
N SER A 20 -8.65 23.82 21.08
CA SER A 20 -8.98 24.71 22.18
C SER A 20 -9.20 26.10 21.60
N ILE A 21 -10.48 26.50 21.50
CA ILE A 21 -10.85 27.83 21.03
C ILE A 21 -10.48 28.81 22.14
N LEU A 22 -9.29 29.40 22.04
CA LEU A 22 -9.05 30.70 22.60
C LEU A 22 -9.36 31.71 21.48
N VAL A 23 -10.59 32.19 21.43
CA VAL A 23 -10.96 33.35 20.62
C VAL A 23 -10.30 34.58 21.27
N LEU A 24 -9.07 34.87 20.88
CA LEU A 24 -8.49 36.18 21.05
C LEU A 24 -8.86 37.02 19.83
N THR A 25 -9.62 38.07 20.07
CA THR A 25 -9.97 39.12 19.13
C THR A 25 -8.71 39.69 18.48
N LEU A 26 -8.49 39.39 17.20
CA LEU A 26 -7.45 40.00 16.37
C LEU A 26 -7.86 41.42 16.01
N ALA A 27 -7.50 42.39 16.89
CA ALA A 27 -7.30 43.76 16.50
C ALA A 27 -5.85 44.11 16.93
N ASP A 28 -5.05 44.51 15.93
CA ASP A 28 -3.65 44.99 16.09
C ASP A 28 -2.59 43.92 16.42
N ALA A 29 -2.27 43.03 15.49
CA ALA A 29 -1.00 42.33 15.49
C ALA A 29 -0.21 42.69 14.21
N GLY A 30 0.84 43.50 14.39
CA GLY A 30 1.76 43.90 13.32
C GLY A 30 2.54 42.70 12.72
N PRO A 31 3.38 42.92 11.71
CA PRO A 31 4.03 41.87 10.89
C PRO A 31 5.01 40.93 11.63
N SER A 32 5.12 41.03 12.95
CA SER A 32 6.02 40.20 13.77
C SER A 32 5.46 38.81 14.17
N LEU A 33 4.15 38.61 14.20
CA LEU A 33 3.56 37.30 14.56
C LEU A 33 3.74 36.23 13.46
N ALA A 34 3.78 36.62 12.20
CA ALA A 34 3.92 35.73 11.07
C ALA A 34 5.28 34.99 10.97
N GLN A 35 6.28 35.39 11.81
CA GLN A 35 7.62 34.77 11.82
C GLN A 35 7.96 34.08 13.15
N THR A 36 6.98 33.80 14.00
CA THR A 36 7.15 33.05 15.24
C THR A 36 6.74 31.62 15.07
N ALA A 37 7.24 30.70 15.91
CA ALA A 37 6.80 29.30 15.92
C ALA A 37 5.27 29.18 16.05
N GLN A 38 4.69 29.98 16.95
CA GLN A 38 3.24 30.04 17.12
C GLN A 38 2.52 30.54 15.87
N GLY A 39 3.02 31.56 15.19
CA GLY A 39 2.43 32.08 13.94
C GLY A 39 2.42 31.05 12.81
N TYR A 40 3.52 30.33 12.62
CA TYR A 40 3.58 29.23 11.66
C TYR A 40 2.65 28.07 12.02
N ARG A 41 2.52 27.75 13.31
CA ARG A 41 1.57 26.73 13.77
C ARG A 41 0.11 27.14 13.53
N GLU A 42 -0.26 28.39 13.80
CA GLU A 42 -1.60 28.91 13.51
C GLU A 42 -1.91 28.87 12.01
N GLN A 43 -0.96 29.25 11.16
CA GLN A 43 -1.07 29.14 9.71
C GLN A 43 -1.25 27.67 9.27
N ALA A 44 -0.50 26.74 9.84
CA ALA A 44 -0.60 25.32 9.56
C ALA A 44 -1.99 24.75 9.93
N ILE A 45 -2.56 25.19 11.05
CA ILE A 45 -3.92 24.81 11.46
C ILE A 45 -4.96 25.26 10.43
N GLU A 46 -4.83 26.48 9.86
CA GLU A 46 -5.75 26.94 8.81
C GLU A 46 -5.60 26.13 7.53
N PHE A 47 -4.39 25.77 7.12
CA PHE A 47 -4.16 24.86 6.00
C PHE A 47 -4.75 23.46 6.29
N ALA A 48 -4.58 22.92 7.48
CA ALA A 48 -5.16 21.63 7.87
C ALA A 48 -6.71 21.66 7.85
N ARG A 49 -7.34 22.77 8.28
CA ARG A 49 -8.79 22.96 8.19
C ARG A 49 -9.30 22.97 6.75
N SER A 50 -8.53 23.53 5.83
CA SER A 50 -8.84 23.52 4.40
C SER A 50 -8.43 22.23 3.68
N LYS A 51 -7.87 21.25 4.41
CA LYS A 51 -7.31 19.98 3.91
C LYS A 51 -6.14 20.18 2.94
N SER A 52 -5.47 21.32 2.98
CA SER A 52 -4.24 21.61 2.27
C SER A 52 -3.07 20.98 3.03
N TRP A 53 -2.93 19.66 2.94
CA TRP A 53 -2.03 18.90 3.81
C TRP A 53 -0.55 19.20 3.57
N ASP A 54 -0.14 19.45 2.31
CA ASP A 54 1.25 19.79 1.97
C ASP A 54 1.67 21.12 2.60
N GLU A 55 0.82 22.13 2.46
CA GLU A 55 1.05 23.45 3.05
C GLU A 55 1.02 23.40 4.58
N ALA A 56 0.12 22.59 5.16
CA ALA A 56 0.05 22.37 6.60
C ALA A 56 1.35 21.76 7.12
N VAL A 57 1.83 20.67 6.51
CA VAL A 57 3.09 20.00 6.85
C VAL A 57 4.27 20.95 6.74
N ALA A 58 4.37 21.73 5.65
CA ALA A 58 5.45 22.70 5.47
C ALA A 58 5.45 23.79 6.55
N ALA A 59 4.26 24.28 6.95
CA ALA A 59 4.12 25.29 7.97
C ALA A 59 4.43 24.74 9.39
N TYR A 60 3.96 23.53 9.73
CA TYR A 60 4.32 22.87 11.00
C TYR A 60 5.83 22.62 11.11
N ARG A 61 6.52 22.20 10.03
CA ARG A 61 7.98 22.04 10.03
C ARG A 61 8.68 23.35 10.31
N LYS A 62 8.25 24.48 9.70
CA LYS A 62 8.80 25.81 10.02
C LYS A 62 8.58 26.21 11.47
N ALA A 63 7.44 25.83 12.07
CA ALA A 63 7.21 26.06 13.49
C ALA A 63 8.20 25.26 14.35
N LEU A 64 8.47 23.99 14.01
CA LEU A 64 9.42 23.13 14.72
C LEU A 64 10.89 23.54 14.49
N ASP A 65 11.24 24.13 13.36
CA ASP A 65 12.57 24.72 13.12
C ASP A 65 12.87 25.84 14.14
N LEU A 66 11.84 26.56 14.61
CA LEU A 66 11.94 27.63 15.60
C LEU A 66 11.76 27.13 17.05
N ASP A 67 10.94 26.13 17.28
CA ASP A 67 10.73 25.49 18.59
C ASP A 67 10.66 23.95 18.44
N PRO A 68 11.81 23.25 18.45
CA PRO A 68 11.87 21.80 18.29
C PRO A 68 11.29 21.00 19.46
N ASN A 69 10.94 21.66 20.57
CA ASN A 69 10.43 20.98 21.77
C ASN A 69 8.93 21.20 22.02
N ASP A 70 8.20 21.74 21.04
CA ASP A 70 6.75 21.86 21.16
C ASP A 70 6.04 20.54 20.83
N ALA A 71 5.71 19.80 21.89
CA ALA A 71 4.99 18.53 21.78
C ALA A 71 3.67 18.64 21.00
N LEU A 72 3.00 19.79 21.07
CA LEU A 72 1.71 19.99 20.42
C LEU A 72 1.88 20.18 18.91
N THR A 73 2.93 20.88 18.48
CA THR A 73 3.25 21.03 17.06
C THR A 73 3.69 19.69 16.44
N HIS A 74 4.48 18.86 17.15
CA HIS A 74 4.79 17.49 16.71
C HIS A 74 3.51 16.65 16.53
N TYR A 75 2.59 16.71 17.48
CA TYR A 75 1.31 16.00 17.39
C TYR A 75 0.45 16.47 16.21
N ASP A 76 0.33 17.80 16.01
CA ASP A 76 -0.45 18.37 14.92
C ASP A 76 0.19 18.06 13.56
N LEU A 77 1.54 18.05 13.47
CA LEU A 77 2.28 17.61 12.28
C LEU A 77 2.04 16.13 11.99
N ALA A 78 2.09 15.28 13.02
CA ALA A 78 1.80 13.85 12.88
C ALA A 78 0.40 13.60 12.33
N LEU A 79 -0.61 14.33 12.82
CA LEU A 79 -1.97 14.27 12.28
C LEU A 79 -2.02 14.70 10.81
N ALA A 80 -1.38 15.81 10.45
CA ALA A 80 -1.36 16.30 9.06
C ALA A 80 -0.68 15.30 8.12
N LEU A 81 0.46 14.72 8.52
CA LEU A 81 1.16 13.67 7.78
C LEU A 81 0.30 12.42 7.61
N HIS A 82 -0.38 12.00 8.67
CA HIS A 82 -1.27 10.84 8.63
C HIS A 82 -2.45 11.04 7.66
N TYR A 83 -3.11 12.23 7.70
CA TYR A 83 -4.18 12.56 6.76
C TYR A 83 -3.70 12.75 5.31
N LYS A 84 -2.44 13.15 5.13
CA LYS A 84 -1.79 13.21 3.82
C LYS A 84 -1.52 11.80 3.25
N GLY A 85 -1.36 10.78 4.12
CA GLY A 85 -0.97 9.42 3.76
C GLY A 85 0.49 9.08 4.09
N ASP A 86 1.27 10.04 4.58
CA ASP A 86 2.67 9.86 4.97
C ASP A 86 2.78 9.20 6.37
N THR A 87 2.12 8.05 6.54
CA THR A 87 1.91 7.40 7.85
C THR A 87 3.21 7.04 8.57
N LYS A 88 4.30 6.70 7.84
CA LYS A 88 5.60 6.42 8.47
C LYS A 88 6.19 7.65 9.16
N GLN A 89 6.14 8.82 8.50
CA GLN A 89 6.60 10.07 9.10
C GLN A 89 5.68 10.50 10.25
N ALA A 90 4.37 10.24 10.14
CA ALA A 90 3.43 10.50 11.22
C ALA A 90 3.79 9.73 12.49
N VAL A 91 4.22 8.46 12.38
CA VAL A 91 4.71 7.65 13.52
C VAL A 91 5.88 8.33 14.22
N GLU A 92 6.90 8.80 13.48
CA GLU A 92 8.07 9.49 14.04
C GLU A 92 7.70 10.76 14.81
N GLU A 93 6.74 11.52 14.28
CA GLU A 93 6.28 12.76 14.90
C GLU A 93 5.38 12.49 16.14
N PHE A 94 4.51 11.45 16.11
CA PHE A 94 3.79 11.02 17.31
C PHE A 94 4.74 10.55 18.40
N GLU A 95 5.80 9.79 18.06
CA GLU A 95 6.83 9.38 19.02
C GLU A 95 7.57 10.59 19.61
N SER A 96 7.84 11.63 18.81
CA SER A 96 8.44 12.87 19.26
C SER A 96 7.53 13.59 20.26
N ALA A 97 6.23 13.71 19.96
CA ALA A 97 5.25 14.27 20.88
C ALA A 97 5.19 13.50 22.20
N ILE A 98 5.23 12.15 22.15
CA ILE A 98 5.20 11.29 23.33
C ILE A 98 6.52 11.40 24.13
N ARG A 99 7.69 11.50 23.49
CA ARG A 99 8.97 11.73 24.19
C ARG A 99 8.93 13.03 25.00
N LEU A 100 8.33 14.08 24.46
CA LEU A 100 8.19 15.38 25.12
C LEU A 100 7.09 15.35 26.20
N LYS A 101 6.02 14.58 26.00
CA LYS A 101 4.88 14.48 26.92
C LYS A 101 4.40 13.02 27.09
N PRO A 102 5.10 12.19 27.91
CA PRO A 102 4.86 10.74 27.99
C PRO A 102 3.47 10.31 28.49
N GLY A 103 2.74 11.16 29.19
CA GLY A 103 1.39 10.88 29.69
C GLY A 103 0.27 11.40 28.78
N TRP A 104 0.54 11.67 27.51
CA TRP A 104 -0.47 12.24 26.62
C TRP A 104 -1.26 11.16 25.87
N GLY A 105 -2.44 10.81 26.43
CA GLY A 105 -3.29 9.73 25.91
C GLY A 105 -3.70 9.90 24.45
N GLN A 106 -3.96 11.14 24.00
CA GLN A 106 -4.30 11.41 22.59
C GLN A 106 -3.13 11.13 21.64
N ALA A 107 -1.88 11.43 22.04
CA ALA A 107 -0.70 11.13 21.22
C ALA A 107 -0.46 9.61 21.12
N HIS A 108 -0.62 8.89 22.23
CA HIS A 108 -0.59 7.42 22.22
C HIS A 108 -1.70 6.81 21.34
N TYR A 109 -2.90 7.41 21.37
CA TYR A 109 -4.00 6.98 20.47
C TYR A 109 -3.65 7.22 19.00
N GLY A 110 -3.12 8.41 18.66
CA GLY A 110 -2.68 8.74 17.30
C GLY A 110 -1.59 7.80 16.78
N LEU A 111 -0.57 7.52 17.63
CA LEU A 111 0.49 6.57 17.31
C LEU A 111 -0.07 5.16 17.10
N GLY A 112 -0.95 4.71 18.00
CA GLY A 112 -1.58 3.40 17.88
C GLY A 112 -2.43 3.24 16.63
N ALA A 113 -3.13 4.30 16.21
CA ALA A 113 -3.90 4.31 14.96
C ALA A 113 -2.97 4.24 13.73
N ALA A 114 -1.90 5.06 13.70
CA ALA A 114 -0.92 5.06 12.62
C ALA A 114 -0.18 3.72 12.47
N LEU A 115 0.20 3.09 13.59
CA LEU A 115 0.80 1.75 13.58
C LEU A 115 -0.18 0.68 13.08
N GLY A 116 -1.47 0.81 13.41
CA GLY A 116 -2.53 -0.05 12.87
C GLY A 116 -2.65 0.04 11.35
N ASP A 117 -2.57 1.24 10.79
CA ASP A 117 -2.59 1.46 9.32
C ASP A 117 -1.34 0.89 8.64
N LEU A 118 -0.20 0.86 9.34
CA LEU A 118 1.02 0.18 8.88
C LEU A 118 1.01 -1.33 9.14
N HIS A 119 -0.11 -1.90 9.60
CA HIS A 119 -0.26 -3.32 9.96
C HIS A 119 0.65 -3.80 11.10
N ASP A 120 1.23 -2.90 11.89
CA ASP A 120 1.93 -3.23 13.15
C ASP A 120 0.92 -3.37 14.28
N GLN A 121 0.20 -4.49 14.30
CA GLN A 121 -0.79 -4.77 15.35
C GLN A 121 -0.20 -4.83 16.76
N PRO A 122 1.00 -5.43 17.00
CA PRO A 122 1.60 -5.44 18.33
C PRO A 122 1.93 -4.04 18.85
N GLY A 123 2.51 -3.20 18.00
CA GLY A 123 2.80 -1.79 18.31
C GLY A 123 1.51 -1.00 18.59
N ALA A 124 0.51 -1.15 17.73
CA ALA A 124 -0.80 -0.50 17.90
C ALA A 124 -1.44 -0.85 19.24
N LEU A 125 -1.50 -2.14 19.61
CA LEU A 125 -2.05 -2.59 20.89
C LEU A 125 -1.31 -1.99 22.10
N LYS A 126 0.02 -1.95 22.02
CA LYS A 126 0.84 -1.38 23.11
C LYS A 126 0.49 0.09 23.34
N GLU A 127 0.46 0.87 22.28
CA GLU A 127 0.24 2.31 22.38
C GLU A 127 -1.24 2.65 22.71
N LEU A 128 -2.20 1.90 22.18
CA LEU A 128 -3.61 2.09 22.52
C LEU A 128 -3.92 1.73 23.99
N ARG A 129 -3.25 0.70 24.55
CA ARG A 129 -3.36 0.39 25.98
C ARG A 129 -2.85 1.55 26.83
N LYS A 130 -1.72 2.16 26.43
CA LYS A 130 -1.21 3.37 27.10
C LYS A 130 -2.17 4.55 26.94
N ALA A 131 -2.79 4.69 25.76
CA ALA A 131 -3.78 5.76 25.54
C ALA A 131 -4.91 5.69 26.55
N VAL A 132 -5.50 4.51 26.79
CA VAL A 132 -6.60 4.33 27.76
C VAL A 132 -6.13 4.31 29.23
N GLU A 133 -4.87 3.97 29.48
CA GLU A 133 -4.24 4.08 30.80
C GLU A 133 -4.05 5.55 31.18
N CYS A 134 -3.51 6.37 30.28
CA CYS A 134 -3.28 7.80 30.49
C CYS A 134 -4.60 8.61 30.46
N GLU A 135 -5.55 8.19 29.63
CA GLU A 135 -6.85 8.87 29.45
C GLU A 135 -7.99 7.83 29.39
N PRO A 136 -8.48 7.38 30.57
CA PRO A 136 -9.56 6.36 30.63
C PRO A 136 -10.88 6.79 29.98
N SER A 137 -11.05 8.07 29.67
CA SER A 137 -12.22 8.63 28.96
C SER A 137 -12.05 8.65 27.42
N ASN A 138 -10.92 8.17 26.89
CA ASN A 138 -10.63 8.16 25.46
C ASN A 138 -11.47 7.11 24.72
N THR A 139 -12.72 7.48 24.42
CA THR A 139 -13.67 6.59 23.72
C THR A 139 -13.14 6.05 22.38
N PRO A 140 -12.50 6.85 21.50
CA PRO A 140 -11.89 6.33 20.28
C PRO A 140 -10.84 5.25 20.52
N ALA A 141 -10.01 5.40 21.56
CA ALA A 141 -8.98 4.40 21.88
C ALA A 141 -9.60 3.08 22.35
N HIS A 142 -10.62 3.13 23.21
CA HIS A 142 -11.38 1.94 23.63
C HIS A 142 -12.00 1.21 22.43
N ARG A 143 -12.64 1.96 21.50
CA ARG A 143 -13.24 1.39 20.30
C ARG A 143 -12.20 0.73 19.39
N LEU A 144 -11.05 1.38 19.19
CA LEU A 144 -10.00 0.85 18.34
C LEU A 144 -9.33 -0.39 18.96
N LEU A 145 -9.10 -0.39 20.29
CA LEU A 145 -8.66 -1.59 21.02
C LEU A 145 -9.62 -2.76 20.82
N ALA A 146 -10.93 -2.50 20.98
CA ALA A 146 -11.94 -3.53 20.81
C ALA A 146 -11.93 -4.14 19.39
N ARG A 147 -11.71 -3.30 18.38
CA ARG A 147 -11.59 -3.78 17.00
C ARG A 147 -10.39 -4.68 16.81
N ILE A 148 -9.20 -4.27 17.27
CA ILE A 148 -7.98 -5.09 17.18
C ILE A 148 -8.15 -6.41 17.95
N TYR A 149 -8.74 -6.38 19.16
CA TYR A 149 -9.05 -7.60 19.90
C TYR A 149 -10.02 -8.52 19.15
N SER A 150 -11.03 -7.95 18.46
CA SER A 150 -11.97 -8.73 17.64
C SER A 150 -11.27 -9.39 16.44
N GLU A 151 -10.35 -8.69 15.79
CA GLU A 151 -9.53 -9.23 14.69
C GLU A 151 -8.63 -10.39 15.17
N GLN A 152 -8.18 -10.33 16.43
CA GLN A 152 -7.41 -11.40 17.09
C GLN A 152 -8.30 -12.51 17.70
N ASN A 153 -9.63 -12.43 17.52
CA ASN A 153 -10.62 -13.31 18.12
C ASN A 153 -10.65 -13.29 19.67
N ASP A 154 -10.04 -12.29 20.33
CA ASP A 154 -10.21 -12.04 21.75
C ASP A 154 -11.49 -11.24 22.02
N PHE A 155 -12.63 -11.89 21.75
CA PHE A 155 -13.94 -11.27 21.91
C PHE A 155 -14.25 -10.85 23.36
N ALA A 156 -13.63 -11.51 24.34
CA ALA A 156 -13.81 -11.13 25.73
C ALA A 156 -13.12 -9.81 26.09
N ALA A 157 -11.93 -9.56 25.54
CA ALA A 157 -11.28 -8.25 25.67
C ALA A 157 -12.04 -7.18 24.87
N ALA A 158 -12.47 -7.48 23.65
CA ALA A 158 -13.26 -6.58 22.80
C ALA A 158 -14.54 -6.13 23.49
N GLU A 159 -15.28 -7.06 24.12
CA GLU A 159 -16.51 -6.76 24.88
C GLU A 159 -16.23 -5.77 26.03
N ARG A 160 -15.14 -5.98 26.79
CA ARG A 160 -14.77 -5.07 27.88
C ARG A 160 -14.52 -3.65 27.39
N GLU A 161 -13.78 -3.50 26.30
CA GLU A 161 -13.42 -2.20 25.77
C GLU A 161 -14.63 -1.51 25.12
N LEU A 162 -15.50 -2.23 24.41
CA LEU A 162 -16.74 -1.68 23.86
C LEU A 162 -17.72 -1.26 24.94
N ASN A 163 -17.86 -2.03 26.02
CA ASN A 163 -18.70 -1.63 27.14
C ASN A 163 -18.22 -0.31 27.76
N ARG A 164 -16.90 -0.09 27.86
CA ARG A 164 -16.34 1.19 28.32
C ARG A 164 -16.65 2.32 27.33
N ALA A 165 -16.43 2.07 26.03
CA ALA A 165 -16.72 3.04 24.98
C ALA A 165 -18.21 3.46 24.97
N VAL A 166 -19.12 2.50 25.05
CA VAL A 166 -20.57 2.73 25.12
C VAL A 166 -20.96 3.50 26.38
N ALA A 167 -20.36 3.17 27.53
CA ALA A 167 -20.66 3.87 28.79
C ALA A 167 -20.20 5.34 28.77
N LEU A 168 -19.09 5.63 28.08
CA LEU A 168 -18.56 7.00 27.94
C LEU A 168 -19.36 7.83 26.93
N LYS A 169 -19.63 7.28 25.75
CA LYS A 169 -20.31 8.00 24.68
C LYS A 169 -21.11 7.03 23.81
N PRO A 170 -22.39 6.76 24.17
CA PRO A 170 -23.21 5.81 23.43
C PRO A 170 -23.48 6.28 22.00
N SER A 171 -23.34 5.35 21.03
CA SER A 171 -23.70 5.56 19.64
C SER A 171 -24.29 4.30 19.02
N ALA A 172 -25.04 4.43 17.94
CA ALA A 172 -25.64 3.30 17.23
C ALA A 172 -24.57 2.32 16.77
N GLU A 173 -23.44 2.84 16.26
CA GLU A 173 -22.30 2.05 15.81
C GLU A 173 -21.68 1.21 16.93
N MET A 174 -21.43 1.82 18.09
CA MET A 174 -20.80 1.12 19.22
C MET A 174 -21.71 0.03 19.79
N TYR A 175 -23.01 0.29 19.89
CA TYR A 175 -23.97 -0.76 20.25
C TYR A 175 -24.02 -1.88 19.21
N PHE A 176 -23.93 -1.54 17.93
CA PHE A 176 -23.88 -2.54 16.86
C PHE A 176 -22.62 -3.41 16.98
N GLU A 177 -21.43 -2.80 17.14
CA GLU A 177 -20.17 -3.51 17.32
C GLU A 177 -20.18 -4.39 18.58
N LEU A 178 -20.73 -3.90 19.71
CA LEU A 178 -20.87 -4.67 20.94
C LEU A 178 -21.80 -5.88 20.74
N GLY A 179 -22.94 -5.68 20.06
CA GLY A 179 -23.84 -6.77 19.71
C GLY A 179 -23.20 -7.83 18.84
N GLN A 180 -22.34 -7.45 17.89
CA GLN A 180 -21.58 -8.40 17.09
C GLN A 180 -20.62 -9.24 17.95
N VAL A 181 -19.86 -8.59 18.83
CA VAL A 181 -18.93 -9.25 19.74
C VAL A 181 -19.65 -10.20 20.70
N GLU A 182 -20.76 -9.78 21.29
CA GLU A 182 -21.59 -10.63 22.17
C GLU A 182 -22.20 -11.81 21.39
N GLY A 183 -22.56 -11.60 20.12
CA GLY A 183 -23.03 -12.67 19.23
C GLY A 183 -21.95 -13.73 18.95
N GLN A 184 -20.67 -13.33 18.80
CA GLN A 184 -19.52 -14.23 18.67
C GLN A 184 -19.25 -15.00 19.97
N LEU A 185 -19.46 -14.38 21.12
CA LEU A 185 -19.38 -15.04 22.43
C LEU A 185 -20.58 -15.96 22.72
N GLY A 186 -21.56 -16.05 21.83
CA GLY A 186 -22.78 -16.83 22.02
C GLY A 186 -23.79 -16.23 23.00
N LYS A 187 -23.58 -14.98 23.45
CA LYS A 187 -24.46 -14.25 24.36
C LYS A 187 -25.67 -13.65 23.60
N LEU A 188 -26.54 -14.52 23.08
CA LEU A 188 -27.57 -14.11 22.10
C LEU A 188 -28.56 -13.07 22.69
N ASP A 189 -28.93 -13.18 23.98
CA ASP A 189 -29.85 -12.23 24.60
C ASP A 189 -29.24 -10.82 24.73
N ALA A 190 -27.95 -10.77 25.12
CA ALA A 190 -27.20 -9.54 25.18
C ALA A 190 -27.05 -8.92 23.79
N ALA A 191 -26.59 -9.70 22.80
CA ALA A 191 -26.47 -9.24 21.43
C ALA A 191 -27.75 -8.65 20.86
N ALA A 192 -28.91 -9.32 21.08
CA ALA A 192 -30.20 -8.81 20.66
C ALA A 192 -30.55 -7.48 21.37
N ALA A 193 -30.21 -7.35 22.65
CA ALA A 193 -30.41 -6.11 23.40
C ALA A 193 -29.56 -4.96 22.84
N GLN A 194 -28.30 -5.22 22.46
CA GLN A 194 -27.43 -4.21 21.88
C GLN A 194 -27.89 -3.80 20.48
N PHE A 195 -28.28 -4.75 19.62
CA PHE A 195 -28.82 -4.39 18.31
C PHE A 195 -30.10 -3.58 18.42
N ARG A 196 -30.99 -3.89 19.39
CA ARG A 196 -32.13 -3.05 19.66
C ARG A 196 -31.76 -1.67 20.19
N ALA A 197 -30.68 -1.56 20.98
CA ALA A 197 -30.16 -0.28 21.43
C ALA A 197 -29.60 0.55 20.26
N ALA A 198 -28.85 -0.07 19.35
CA ALA A 198 -28.40 0.56 18.12
C ALA A 198 -29.58 1.11 17.29
N LEU A 199 -30.63 0.30 17.09
CA LEU A 199 -31.83 0.68 16.34
C LEU A 199 -32.70 1.73 17.01
N ARG A 200 -32.62 1.88 18.33
CA ARG A 200 -33.25 3.01 19.04
C ARG A 200 -32.56 4.34 18.74
N LEU A 201 -31.26 4.33 18.52
CA LEU A 201 -30.46 5.53 18.18
C LEU A 201 -30.51 5.82 16.68
N ASP A 202 -30.46 4.78 15.86
CA ASP A 202 -30.58 4.89 14.40
C ASP A 202 -31.47 3.76 13.85
N SER A 203 -32.73 4.05 13.67
CA SER A 203 -33.73 3.10 13.15
C SER A 203 -33.54 2.75 11.66
N LYS A 204 -32.67 3.46 10.95
CA LYS A 204 -32.35 3.23 9.53
C LYS A 204 -31.08 2.38 9.31
N LEU A 205 -30.45 1.91 10.38
CA LEU A 205 -29.26 1.09 10.31
C LEU A 205 -29.61 -0.34 9.80
N ALA A 206 -29.74 -0.50 8.47
CA ALA A 206 -30.18 -1.74 7.82
C ALA A 206 -29.41 -2.97 8.32
N ARG A 207 -28.07 -2.86 8.45
CA ARG A 207 -27.22 -3.96 8.95
C ARG A 207 -27.55 -4.38 10.39
N ALA A 208 -28.03 -3.47 11.25
CA ALA A 208 -28.47 -3.84 12.61
C ALA A 208 -29.76 -4.65 12.57
N HIS A 209 -30.67 -4.36 11.64
CA HIS A 209 -31.85 -5.20 11.40
C HIS A 209 -31.47 -6.58 10.92
N VAL A 210 -30.48 -6.72 10.00
CA VAL A 210 -29.96 -8.03 9.56
C VAL A 210 -29.42 -8.81 10.76
N MET A 211 -28.52 -8.20 11.56
CA MET A 211 -27.89 -8.88 12.68
C MET A 211 -28.87 -9.22 13.81
N LEU A 212 -29.85 -8.35 14.07
CA LEU A 212 -30.93 -8.65 15.02
C LEU A 212 -31.78 -9.83 14.49
N GLY A 213 -32.14 -9.84 13.22
CA GLY A 213 -32.86 -10.94 12.59
C GLY A 213 -32.09 -12.27 12.71
N VAL A 214 -30.80 -12.30 12.41
CA VAL A 214 -29.93 -13.49 12.58
C VAL A 214 -29.90 -13.94 14.03
N THR A 215 -29.79 -13.01 14.97
CA THR A 215 -29.76 -13.32 16.41
C THR A 215 -31.06 -13.91 16.89
N LEU A 216 -32.21 -13.31 16.49
CA LEU A 216 -33.56 -13.79 16.83
C LEU A 216 -33.84 -15.18 16.26
N ARG A 217 -33.43 -15.44 15.02
CA ARG A 217 -33.49 -16.78 14.42
C ARG A 217 -32.71 -17.81 15.24
N ARG A 218 -31.51 -17.47 15.71
CA ARG A 218 -30.72 -18.34 16.60
C ARG A 218 -31.35 -18.58 17.95
N GLN A 219 -32.21 -17.65 18.42
CA GLN A 219 -33.02 -17.79 19.63
C GLN A 219 -34.33 -18.55 19.39
N GLY A 220 -34.67 -18.88 18.11
CA GLY A 220 -35.93 -19.51 17.73
C GLY A 220 -37.11 -18.55 17.52
N ASP A 221 -36.87 -17.23 17.60
CA ASP A 221 -37.89 -16.23 17.27
C ASP A 221 -37.89 -15.94 15.75
N HIS A 222 -38.45 -16.89 14.99
CA HIS A 222 -38.57 -16.78 13.52
C HIS A 222 -39.44 -15.60 13.09
N LYS A 223 -40.53 -15.32 13.84
CA LYS A 223 -41.42 -14.18 13.53
C LYS A 223 -40.72 -12.83 13.71
N GLY A 224 -39.96 -12.68 14.78
CA GLY A 224 -39.15 -11.49 15.01
C GLY A 224 -38.04 -11.36 13.97
N ALA A 225 -37.37 -12.48 13.59
CA ALA A 225 -36.37 -12.53 12.55
C ALA A 225 -36.94 -12.06 11.21
N LEU A 226 -38.05 -12.62 10.76
CA LEU A 226 -38.72 -12.26 9.52
C LEU A 226 -39.07 -10.75 9.45
N GLY A 227 -39.61 -10.20 10.55
CA GLY A 227 -39.92 -8.76 10.63
C GLY A 227 -38.67 -7.88 10.44
N ASN A 228 -37.56 -8.27 11.04
CA ASN A 228 -36.29 -7.54 10.92
C ASN A 228 -35.66 -7.69 9.54
N PHE A 229 -35.68 -8.88 8.90
CA PHE A 229 -35.17 -9.04 7.54
C PHE A 229 -36.00 -8.27 6.51
N ARG A 230 -37.32 -8.23 6.64
CA ARG A 230 -38.18 -7.39 5.79
C ARG A 230 -37.80 -5.91 5.93
N LYS A 231 -37.55 -5.44 7.15
CA LYS A 231 -37.14 -4.06 7.39
C LYS A 231 -35.74 -3.76 6.84
N ALA A 232 -34.79 -4.71 6.94
CA ALA A 232 -33.49 -4.59 6.35
C ALA A 232 -33.56 -4.43 4.82
N VAL A 233 -34.33 -5.27 4.14
CA VAL A 233 -34.53 -5.21 2.67
C VAL A 233 -35.28 -3.94 2.25
N GLU A 234 -36.20 -3.43 3.06
CA GLU A 234 -36.87 -2.14 2.82
C GLU A 234 -35.86 -0.97 2.85
N LEU A 235 -34.93 -1.00 3.81
CA LEU A 235 -33.93 0.06 4.03
C LEU A 235 -32.76 -0.04 3.03
N ASP A 236 -32.33 -1.25 2.73
CA ASP A 236 -31.26 -1.54 1.74
C ASP A 236 -31.68 -2.72 0.84
N PRO A 237 -32.34 -2.44 -0.29
CA PRO A 237 -32.73 -3.46 -1.25
C PRO A 237 -31.55 -4.11 -2.01
N THR A 238 -30.33 -3.56 -1.84
CA THR A 238 -29.13 -3.99 -2.57
C THR A 238 -28.19 -4.88 -1.73
N ASP A 239 -28.56 -5.19 -0.48
CA ASP A 239 -27.80 -6.16 0.33
C ASP A 239 -28.20 -7.60 -0.01
N PRO A 240 -27.33 -8.40 -0.66
CA PRO A 240 -27.63 -9.79 -1.00
C PRO A 240 -27.83 -10.67 0.24
N ASN A 241 -27.18 -10.33 1.38
CA ASN A 241 -27.33 -11.10 2.61
C ASN A 241 -28.69 -10.86 3.27
N ALA A 242 -29.20 -9.63 3.21
CA ALA A 242 -30.55 -9.32 3.69
C ALA A 242 -31.60 -10.09 2.88
N GLN A 243 -31.49 -10.10 1.54
CA GLN A 243 -32.36 -10.84 0.65
C GLN A 243 -32.31 -12.35 0.90
N TYR A 244 -31.10 -12.91 1.02
CA TYR A 244 -30.91 -14.32 1.33
C TYR A 244 -31.54 -14.71 2.67
N ASN A 245 -31.29 -13.94 3.74
CA ASN A 245 -31.84 -14.22 5.05
C ASN A 245 -33.36 -14.08 5.07
N LEU A 246 -33.93 -13.12 4.34
CA LEU A 246 -35.38 -13.00 4.13
C LEU A 246 -35.93 -14.26 3.46
N GLY A 247 -35.29 -14.72 2.40
CA GLY A 247 -35.68 -15.95 1.69
C GLY A 247 -35.66 -17.19 2.59
N MET A 248 -34.66 -17.29 3.46
CA MET A 248 -34.54 -18.39 4.43
C MET A 248 -35.72 -18.42 5.43
N GLU A 249 -36.12 -17.27 5.97
CA GLU A 249 -37.26 -17.20 6.90
C GLU A 249 -38.60 -17.43 6.18
N LEU A 250 -38.80 -16.85 4.98
CA LEU A 250 -39.99 -17.12 4.17
C LEU A 250 -40.15 -18.60 3.83
N LYS A 251 -39.03 -19.30 3.51
CA LYS A 251 -39.02 -20.73 3.33
C LYS A 251 -39.40 -21.50 4.58
N ALA A 252 -38.93 -21.06 5.76
CA ALA A 252 -39.26 -21.66 7.04
C ALA A 252 -40.77 -21.49 7.37
N GLU A 253 -41.38 -20.36 6.98
CA GLU A 253 -42.82 -20.09 7.07
C GLU A 253 -43.63 -20.77 5.95
N ASN A 254 -43.01 -21.60 5.09
CA ASN A 254 -43.61 -22.26 3.92
C ASN A 254 -44.12 -21.29 2.82
N ASP A 255 -43.67 -20.02 2.83
CA ASP A 255 -43.90 -19.07 1.73
C ASP A 255 -42.84 -19.31 0.64
N LEU A 256 -42.98 -20.42 -0.12
CA LEU A 256 -42.03 -20.78 -1.18
C LEU A 256 -41.96 -19.72 -2.29
N PRO A 257 -43.06 -19.12 -2.80
CA PRO A 257 -42.98 -18.06 -3.81
C PRO A 257 -42.19 -16.83 -3.35
N GLY A 258 -42.40 -16.38 -2.12
CA GLY A 258 -41.65 -15.27 -1.52
C GLY A 258 -40.18 -15.61 -1.34
N ALA A 259 -39.86 -16.83 -0.86
CA ALA A 259 -38.51 -17.30 -0.68
C ALA A 259 -37.74 -17.35 -2.03
N ILE A 260 -38.33 -17.91 -3.08
CA ILE A 260 -37.75 -17.98 -4.42
C ILE A 260 -37.45 -16.58 -4.95
N THR A 261 -38.36 -15.64 -4.78
CA THR A 261 -38.17 -14.25 -5.20
C THR A 261 -36.98 -13.61 -4.48
N ALA A 262 -36.89 -13.80 -3.18
CA ALA A 262 -35.80 -13.25 -2.36
C ALA A 262 -34.43 -13.89 -2.71
N PHE A 263 -34.37 -15.22 -2.92
CA PHE A 263 -33.13 -15.89 -3.33
C PHE A 263 -32.67 -15.46 -4.72
N ARG A 264 -33.60 -15.32 -5.69
CA ARG A 264 -33.25 -14.80 -7.02
C ARG A 264 -32.67 -13.40 -6.93
N ARG A 265 -33.26 -12.54 -6.10
CA ARG A 265 -32.75 -11.20 -5.90
C ARG A 265 -31.36 -11.21 -5.25
N ALA A 266 -31.10 -12.11 -4.30
CA ALA A 266 -29.77 -12.29 -3.71
C ALA A 266 -28.72 -12.69 -4.77
N ILE A 267 -29.08 -13.60 -5.69
CA ILE A 267 -28.20 -14.04 -6.79
C ILE A 267 -27.97 -12.93 -7.82
N GLU A 268 -29.02 -12.17 -8.19
CA GLU A 268 -28.87 -11.02 -9.09
C GLU A 268 -27.87 -9.98 -8.52
N LEU A 269 -27.91 -9.74 -7.21
CA LEU A 269 -27.01 -8.82 -6.52
C LEU A 269 -25.60 -9.39 -6.33
N LYS A 270 -25.52 -10.71 -6.16
CA LYS A 270 -24.26 -11.43 -5.97
C LYS A 270 -24.30 -12.77 -6.72
N PRO A 271 -23.88 -12.80 -8.00
CA PRO A 271 -23.98 -14.00 -8.84
C PRO A 271 -23.17 -15.21 -8.35
N ASP A 272 -22.16 -15.00 -7.50
CA ASP A 272 -21.34 -16.06 -6.91
C ASP A 272 -21.80 -16.46 -5.50
N PHE A 273 -23.07 -16.21 -5.15
CA PHE A 273 -23.63 -16.52 -3.83
C PHE A 273 -24.10 -17.98 -3.76
N GLU A 274 -23.16 -18.91 -3.53
CA GLU A 274 -23.40 -20.37 -3.50
C GLU A 274 -24.59 -20.78 -2.63
N GLN A 275 -24.69 -20.21 -1.40
CA GLN A 275 -25.76 -20.55 -0.47
C GLN A 275 -27.14 -20.15 -1.03
N ALA A 276 -27.21 -19.07 -1.79
CA ALA A 276 -28.45 -18.61 -2.41
C ALA A 276 -28.85 -19.53 -3.59
N HIS A 277 -27.92 -19.93 -4.47
CA HIS A 277 -28.17 -20.91 -5.53
C HIS A 277 -28.66 -22.24 -4.98
N TYR A 278 -27.96 -22.78 -3.98
CA TYR A 278 -28.41 -24.01 -3.30
C TYR A 278 -29.81 -23.90 -2.72
N SER A 279 -30.07 -22.81 -1.97
CA SER A 279 -31.35 -22.59 -1.29
C SER A 279 -32.49 -22.36 -2.29
N LEU A 280 -32.22 -21.69 -3.41
CA LEU A 280 -33.15 -21.51 -4.52
C LEU A 280 -33.47 -22.84 -5.18
N GLY A 281 -32.45 -23.65 -5.50
CA GLY A 281 -32.64 -24.97 -6.07
C GLY A 281 -33.54 -25.88 -5.23
N ILE A 282 -33.31 -25.89 -3.90
CA ILE A 282 -34.14 -26.64 -2.95
C ILE A 282 -35.58 -26.08 -2.87
N ALA A 283 -35.76 -24.74 -2.87
CA ALA A 283 -37.06 -24.11 -2.81
C ALA A 283 -37.88 -24.40 -4.09
N LEU A 284 -37.25 -24.30 -5.26
CA LEU A 284 -37.86 -24.66 -6.56
C LEU A 284 -38.32 -26.12 -6.61
N ARG A 285 -37.47 -27.04 -6.14
CA ARG A 285 -37.81 -28.45 -6.06
C ARG A 285 -39.02 -28.69 -5.12
N SER A 286 -39.04 -28.00 -3.99
CA SER A 286 -40.15 -28.07 -3.05
C SER A 286 -41.47 -27.53 -3.63
N GLN A 287 -41.38 -26.56 -4.55
CA GLN A 287 -42.51 -26.00 -5.28
C GLN A 287 -42.95 -26.91 -6.45
N GLY A 288 -42.17 -27.92 -6.84
CA GLY A 288 -42.43 -28.83 -7.95
C GLY A 288 -41.73 -28.45 -9.27
N ASP A 289 -41.01 -27.34 -9.32
CA ASP A 289 -40.22 -26.93 -10.50
C ASP A 289 -38.85 -27.61 -10.50
N THR A 290 -38.84 -28.88 -10.89
CA THR A 290 -37.61 -29.70 -10.93
C THR A 290 -36.63 -29.21 -12.00
N ALA A 291 -37.12 -28.68 -13.12
CA ALA A 291 -36.27 -28.21 -14.21
C ALA A 291 -35.48 -26.97 -13.79
N ALA A 292 -36.14 -25.96 -13.20
CA ALA A 292 -35.46 -24.78 -12.66
C ALA A 292 -34.54 -25.15 -11.50
N SER A 293 -34.92 -26.12 -10.65
CA SER A 293 -34.05 -26.62 -9.57
C SER A 293 -32.74 -27.19 -10.10
N HIS A 294 -32.79 -28.06 -11.14
CA HIS A 294 -31.57 -28.61 -11.71
C HIS A 294 -30.68 -27.52 -12.29
N LYS A 295 -31.24 -26.56 -13.02
CA LYS A 295 -30.48 -25.45 -13.58
C LYS A 295 -29.67 -24.68 -12.50
N GLU A 296 -30.30 -24.35 -11.37
CA GLU A 296 -29.63 -23.63 -10.28
C GLU A 296 -28.52 -24.47 -9.61
N LEU A 297 -28.73 -25.80 -9.51
CA LEU A 297 -27.70 -26.68 -8.94
C LEU A 297 -26.56 -26.92 -9.94
N ASP A 298 -26.83 -26.99 -11.24
CA ASP A 298 -25.80 -27.06 -12.28
C ASP A 298 -24.95 -25.75 -12.30
N GLU A 299 -25.57 -24.57 -12.10
CA GLU A 299 -24.85 -23.31 -11.95
C GLU A 299 -23.97 -23.27 -10.69
N LEU A 300 -24.43 -23.87 -9.59
CA LEU A 300 -23.63 -24.02 -8.37
C LEU A 300 -22.42 -24.94 -8.59
N ASP A 301 -22.62 -26.08 -9.28
CA ASP A 301 -21.52 -26.99 -9.60
C ASP A 301 -20.49 -26.32 -10.53
N ALA A 302 -20.93 -25.54 -11.51
CA ALA A 302 -20.04 -24.73 -12.35
C ALA A 302 -19.25 -23.69 -11.57
N LEU A 303 -19.84 -23.05 -10.55
CA LEU A 303 -19.12 -22.12 -9.64
C LEU A 303 -18.06 -22.86 -8.82
N HIS A 304 -18.35 -24.07 -8.34
CA HIS A 304 -17.38 -24.87 -7.60
C HIS A 304 -16.21 -25.30 -8.50
N GLU A 305 -16.48 -25.75 -9.72
CA GLU A 305 -15.45 -26.11 -10.70
C GLU A 305 -14.57 -24.90 -11.05
N PHE A 306 -15.18 -23.75 -11.31
CA PHE A 306 -14.46 -22.50 -11.56
C PHE A 306 -13.52 -22.13 -10.42
N ARG A 307 -13.99 -22.20 -9.16
CA ARG A 307 -13.16 -21.89 -7.98
C ARG A 307 -12.05 -22.90 -7.77
N ALA A 308 -12.32 -24.18 -7.99
CA ALA A 308 -11.32 -25.24 -7.92
C ALA A 308 -10.23 -25.03 -8.99
N GLY A 309 -10.63 -24.73 -10.23
CA GLY A 309 -9.71 -24.39 -11.32
C GLY A 309 -8.84 -23.17 -10.99
N LEU A 310 -9.45 -22.10 -10.46
CA LEU A 310 -8.73 -20.91 -10.05
C LEU A 310 -7.73 -21.19 -8.90
N ALA A 311 -8.10 -22.01 -7.92
CA ALA A 311 -7.22 -22.40 -6.82
C ALA A 311 -6.04 -23.23 -7.34
N GLN A 312 -6.30 -24.18 -8.22
CA GLN A 312 -5.27 -25.00 -8.86
C GLN A 312 -4.33 -24.14 -9.73
N ALA A 313 -4.87 -23.21 -10.52
CA ALA A 313 -4.07 -22.30 -11.34
C ALA A 313 -3.12 -21.45 -10.47
N LYS A 314 -3.60 -20.93 -9.34
CA LYS A 314 -2.75 -20.18 -8.40
C LYS A 314 -1.62 -21.02 -7.81
N LEU A 315 -1.90 -22.29 -7.46
CA LEU A 315 -0.87 -23.21 -6.97
C LEU A 315 0.18 -23.48 -8.05
N LEU A 316 -0.24 -23.72 -9.29
CA LEU A 316 0.67 -23.92 -10.43
C LEU A 316 1.53 -22.68 -10.69
N ILE A 317 0.97 -21.47 -10.54
CA ILE A 317 1.75 -20.22 -10.65
C ILE A 317 2.83 -20.15 -9.55
N VAL A 318 2.50 -20.47 -8.31
CA VAL A 318 3.49 -20.49 -7.22
C VAL A 318 4.64 -21.47 -7.52
N GLN A 319 4.30 -22.68 -7.96
CA GLN A 319 5.31 -23.70 -8.36
C GLN A 319 6.14 -23.22 -9.56
N GLY A 320 5.51 -22.60 -10.56
CA GLY A 320 6.20 -22.02 -11.72
C GLY A 320 7.19 -20.91 -11.35
N VAL A 321 6.82 -20.05 -10.41
CA VAL A 321 7.71 -19.00 -9.88
C VAL A 321 8.93 -19.61 -9.18
N GLU A 322 8.75 -20.68 -8.42
CA GLU A 322 9.88 -21.39 -7.80
C GLU A 322 10.78 -22.05 -8.85
N ALA A 323 10.22 -22.61 -9.92
CA ALA A 323 10.99 -23.14 -11.05
C ALA A 323 11.77 -22.00 -11.76
N LEU A 324 11.16 -20.82 -11.94
CA LEU A 324 11.86 -19.64 -12.49
C LEU A 324 13.04 -19.18 -11.62
N LYS A 325 12.91 -19.20 -10.29
CA LYS A 325 14.02 -18.88 -9.38
C LYS A 325 15.17 -19.87 -9.51
N LYS A 326 14.86 -21.14 -9.76
CA LYS A 326 15.84 -22.21 -10.00
C LYS A 326 16.37 -22.23 -11.45
N GLN A 327 15.97 -21.30 -12.31
CA GLN A 327 16.29 -21.23 -13.74
C GLN A 327 15.80 -22.43 -14.57
N GLN A 328 14.83 -23.16 -14.08
CA GLN A 328 14.20 -24.32 -14.74
C GLN A 328 13.10 -23.83 -15.71
N LEU A 329 13.52 -23.16 -16.81
CA LEU A 329 12.60 -22.41 -17.68
C LEU A 329 11.53 -23.29 -18.36
N ASP A 330 11.88 -24.53 -18.76
CA ASP A 330 10.91 -25.43 -19.42
C ASP A 330 9.86 -25.96 -18.44
N GLU A 331 10.26 -26.24 -17.19
CA GLU A 331 9.35 -26.61 -16.12
C GLU A 331 8.41 -25.45 -15.76
N ALA A 332 8.94 -24.24 -15.60
CA ALA A 332 8.17 -23.04 -15.35
C ALA A 332 7.13 -22.80 -16.45
N LEU A 333 7.55 -22.94 -17.74
CA LEU A 333 6.67 -22.79 -18.89
C LEU A 333 5.49 -23.77 -18.84
N ASN A 334 5.76 -25.06 -18.59
CA ASN A 334 4.73 -26.10 -18.49
C ASN A 334 3.73 -25.79 -17.36
N LEU A 335 4.24 -25.35 -16.20
CA LEU A 335 3.39 -25.00 -15.05
C LEU A 335 2.49 -23.80 -15.33
N PHE A 336 3.01 -22.74 -15.97
CA PHE A 336 2.22 -21.57 -16.32
C PHE A 336 1.23 -21.85 -17.46
N GLN A 337 1.58 -22.70 -18.43
CA GLN A 337 0.63 -23.16 -19.46
C GLN A 337 -0.54 -23.89 -18.82
N LYS A 338 -0.28 -24.85 -17.94
CA LYS A 338 -1.34 -25.54 -17.19
C LYS A 338 -2.17 -24.57 -16.34
N ALA A 339 -1.55 -23.55 -15.76
CA ALA A 339 -2.28 -22.54 -15.00
C ALA A 339 -3.26 -21.75 -15.88
N THR A 340 -2.85 -21.37 -17.10
CA THR A 340 -3.72 -20.67 -18.06
C THR A 340 -4.77 -21.56 -18.68
N GLU A 341 -4.56 -22.88 -18.74
CA GLU A 341 -5.58 -23.87 -19.13
C GLU A 341 -6.65 -24.04 -18.03
N GLN A 342 -6.23 -24.08 -16.76
CA GLN A 342 -7.15 -24.20 -15.62
C GLN A 342 -7.97 -22.93 -15.35
N SER A 343 -7.40 -21.76 -15.62
CA SER A 343 -8.05 -20.46 -15.38
C SER A 343 -7.64 -19.46 -16.48
N PRO A 344 -8.30 -19.52 -17.66
CA PRO A 344 -7.96 -18.68 -18.82
C PRO A 344 -8.18 -17.17 -18.59
N GLU A 345 -8.97 -16.82 -17.59
CA GLU A 345 -9.25 -15.42 -17.20
C GLU A 345 -8.25 -14.87 -16.17
N LEU A 346 -7.24 -15.64 -15.73
CA LEU A 346 -6.26 -15.22 -14.73
C LEU A 346 -5.07 -14.51 -15.39
N PRO A 347 -4.96 -13.17 -15.37
CA PRO A 347 -3.91 -12.42 -16.08
C PRO A 347 -2.50 -12.77 -15.60
N THR A 348 -2.36 -13.16 -14.33
CA THR A 348 -1.07 -13.51 -13.72
C THR A 348 -0.41 -14.72 -14.39
N GLY A 349 -1.20 -15.69 -14.87
CA GLY A 349 -0.68 -16.84 -15.63
C GLY A 349 0.01 -16.41 -16.91
N TYR A 350 -0.64 -15.54 -17.69
CA TYR A 350 -0.08 -14.99 -18.92
C TYR A 350 1.11 -14.07 -18.68
N TYR A 351 1.09 -13.29 -17.61
CA TYR A 351 2.25 -12.49 -17.22
C TYR A 351 3.51 -13.35 -17.03
N TYR A 352 3.41 -14.43 -16.24
CA TYR A 352 4.57 -15.30 -16.02
C TYR A 352 4.95 -16.15 -17.25
N LEU A 353 4.01 -16.48 -18.12
CA LEU A 353 4.33 -17.03 -19.45
C LEU A 353 5.20 -16.05 -20.24
N GLY A 354 4.80 -14.78 -20.29
CA GLY A 354 5.57 -13.72 -20.96
C GLY A 354 6.96 -13.56 -20.39
N VAL A 355 7.09 -13.51 -19.06
CA VAL A 355 8.40 -13.44 -18.36
C VAL A 355 9.28 -14.65 -18.73
N THR A 356 8.68 -15.84 -18.76
CA THR A 356 9.43 -17.08 -19.06
C THR A 356 9.90 -17.11 -20.50
N TRP A 357 9.03 -16.75 -21.46
CA TRP A 357 9.41 -16.63 -22.87
C TRP A 357 10.48 -15.55 -23.08
N GLY A 358 10.39 -14.41 -22.38
CA GLY A 358 11.40 -13.36 -22.41
C GLY A 358 12.78 -13.86 -21.94
N ARG A 359 12.83 -14.66 -20.86
CA ARG A 359 14.08 -15.29 -20.38
C ARG A 359 14.63 -16.33 -21.37
N LYS A 360 13.76 -17.02 -22.10
CA LYS A 360 14.14 -17.91 -23.22
C LYS A 360 14.48 -17.17 -24.50
N GLN A 361 14.41 -15.84 -24.50
CA GLN A 361 14.68 -14.94 -25.63
C GLN A 361 13.68 -15.10 -26.80
N ASP A 362 12.54 -15.72 -26.56
CA ASP A 362 11.41 -15.76 -27.51
C ASP A 362 10.50 -14.54 -27.28
N TYR A 363 10.92 -13.42 -27.81
CA TYR A 363 10.26 -12.12 -27.58
C TYR A 363 8.90 -12.02 -28.26
N ALA A 364 8.66 -12.78 -29.33
CA ALA A 364 7.36 -12.82 -30.00
C ALA A 364 6.30 -13.46 -29.11
N ARG A 365 6.57 -14.66 -28.57
CA ARG A 365 5.68 -15.34 -27.64
C ARG A 365 5.55 -14.60 -26.31
N ALA A 366 6.63 -13.95 -25.84
CA ALA A 366 6.56 -13.11 -24.65
C ALA A 366 5.53 -11.97 -24.84
N LYS A 367 5.60 -11.27 -25.98
CA LYS A 367 4.65 -10.20 -26.32
C LYS A 367 3.20 -10.72 -26.39
N GLU A 368 2.95 -11.83 -27.08
CA GLU A 368 1.61 -12.43 -27.17
C GLU A 368 1.02 -12.71 -25.77
N ALA A 369 1.83 -13.26 -24.87
CA ALA A 369 1.41 -13.54 -23.52
C ALA A 369 1.14 -12.24 -22.71
N TYR A 370 1.97 -11.22 -22.84
CA TYR A 370 1.73 -9.93 -22.22
C TYR A 370 0.49 -9.23 -22.76
N ASP A 371 0.27 -9.26 -24.08
CA ASP A 371 -0.93 -8.70 -24.71
C ASP A 371 -2.19 -9.40 -24.15
N LYS A 372 -2.13 -10.72 -23.96
CA LYS A 372 -3.23 -11.46 -23.36
C LYS A 372 -3.47 -11.09 -21.90
N ALA A 373 -2.40 -10.88 -21.13
CA ALA A 373 -2.51 -10.41 -19.74
C ALA A 373 -3.17 -9.03 -19.67
N LEU A 374 -2.83 -8.10 -20.58
CA LEU A 374 -3.42 -6.76 -20.65
C LEU A 374 -4.87 -6.75 -21.17
N GLN A 375 -5.23 -7.68 -22.07
CA GLN A 375 -6.64 -7.86 -22.45
C GLN A 375 -7.53 -8.21 -21.25
N LEU A 376 -6.99 -9.01 -20.30
CA LEU A 376 -7.69 -9.41 -19.09
C LEU A 376 -7.61 -8.37 -17.97
N LYS A 377 -6.48 -7.65 -17.87
CA LYS A 377 -6.22 -6.61 -16.89
C LYS A 377 -5.44 -5.46 -17.54
N PRO A 378 -6.13 -4.43 -18.09
CA PRO A 378 -5.49 -3.32 -18.79
C PRO A 378 -4.55 -2.47 -17.93
N ASP A 379 -4.77 -2.42 -16.61
CA ASP A 379 -4.00 -1.67 -15.62
C ASP A 379 -2.94 -2.55 -14.91
N TYR A 380 -2.30 -3.49 -15.64
CA TYR A 380 -1.32 -4.40 -15.04
C TYR A 380 0.11 -3.80 -15.17
N ALA A 381 0.52 -2.99 -14.18
CA ALA A 381 1.78 -2.25 -14.18
C ALA A 381 3.02 -3.10 -14.49
N GLN A 382 3.14 -4.30 -13.90
CA GLN A 382 4.26 -5.20 -14.13
C GLN A 382 4.34 -5.70 -15.59
N VAL A 383 3.19 -5.84 -16.24
CA VAL A 383 3.14 -6.23 -17.67
C VAL A 383 3.58 -5.06 -18.55
N HIS A 384 3.10 -3.83 -18.28
CA HIS A 384 3.56 -2.63 -18.96
C HIS A 384 5.06 -2.43 -18.80
N THR A 385 5.62 -2.61 -17.57
CA THR A 385 7.07 -2.59 -17.34
C THR A 385 7.81 -3.62 -18.20
N SER A 386 7.28 -4.84 -18.26
CA SER A 386 7.91 -5.94 -19.03
C SER A 386 7.84 -5.70 -20.54
N LEU A 387 6.74 -5.16 -21.06
CA LEU A 387 6.63 -4.74 -22.46
C LEU A 387 7.56 -3.57 -22.79
N GLY A 388 7.65 -2.60 -21.90
CA GLY A 388 8.59 -1.50 -22.01
C GLY A 388 10.04 -1.99 -22.16
N LEU A 389 10.47 -2.92 -21.30
CA LEU A 389 11.79 -3.54 -21.39
C LEU A 389 11.97 -4.34 -22.69
N LEU A 390 10.93 -5.01 -23.18
CA LEU A 390 10.97 -5.74 -24.44
C LEU A 390 11.13 -4.80 -25.63
N TYR A 391 10.37 -3.71 -25.70
CA TYR A 391 10.51 -2.68 -26.73
C TYR A 391 11.87 -1.99 -26.65
N TRP A 392 12.36 -1.73 -25.43
CA TRP A 392 13.67 -1.15 -25.19
C TRP A 392 14.80 -2.00 -25.80
N ARG A 393 14.78 -3.32 -25.57
CA ARG A 393 15.75 -4.26 -26.16
C ARG A 393 15.70 -4.29 -27.69
N ASN A 394 14.51 -4.10 -28.27
CA ASN A 394 14.32 -4.04 -29.71
C ASN A 394 14.63 -2.65 -30.31
N ASN A 395 15.19 -1.74 -29.50
CA ASN A 395 15.52 -0.37 -29.86
C ASN A 395 14.31 0.48 -30.28
N ASP A 396 13.09 0.08 -29.90
CA ASP A 396 11.84 0.85 -30.09
C ASP A 396 11.62 1.75 -28.85
N ARG A 397 12.33 2.89 -28.85
CA ARG A 397 12.38 3.79 -27.70
C ARG A 397 11.04 4.45 -27.38
N ASP A 398 10.29 4.81 -28.42
CA ASP A 398 9.02 5.51 -28.26
C ASP A 398 7.99 4.62 -27.60
N ARG A 399 7.84 3.37 -28.05
CA ARG A 399 6.92 2.42 -27.42
C ARG A 399 7.39 2.02 -26.02
N ALA A 400 8.69 1.86 -25.81
CA ALA A 400 9.21 1.57 -24.48
C ALA A 400 8.83 2.66 -23.48
N LEU A 401 8.99 3.94 -23.87
CA LEU A 401 8.65 5.07 -23.03
C LEU A 401 7.13 5.13 -22.74
N GLN A 402 6.29 4.86 -23.74
CA GLN A 402 4.85 4.79 -23.57
C GLN A 402 4.45 3.72 -22.56
N GLU A 403 5.02 2.51 -22.66
CA GLU A 403 4.72 1.41 -21.74
C GLU A 403 5.21 1.69 -20.32
N PHE A 404 6.38 2.32 -20.13
CA PHE A 404 6.85 2.72 -18.81
C PHE A 404 5.97 3.80 -18.18
N HIS A 405 5.48 4.76 -18.95
CA HIS A 405 4.48 5.72 -18.48
C HIS A 405 3.17 5.03 -18.06
N GLN A 406 2.68 4.07 -18.87
CA GLN A 406 1.49 3.29 -18.51
C GLN A 406 1.71 2.47 -17.22
N ALA A 407 2.93 1.94 -17.01
CA ALA A 407 3.26 1.23 -15.78
C ALA A 407 3.11 2.12 -14.54
N VAL A 408 3.66 3.34 -14.58
CA VAL A 408 3.55 4.33 -13.49
C VAL A 408 2.09 4.77 -13.30
N MET A 409 1.35 4.99 -14.38
CA MET A 409 -0.08 5.36 -14.29
C MET A 409 -0.94 4.23 -13.71
N SER A 410 -0.57 2.98 -13.98
CA SER A 410 -1.31 1.79 -13.51
C SER A 410 -1.04 1.49 -12.03
N ASP A 411 0.17 1.77 -11.56
CA ASP A 411 0.59 1.57 -10.16
C ASP A 411 1.70 2.59 -9.83
N ALA A 412 1.29 3.71 -9.25
CA ALA A 412 2.22 4.78 -8.85
C ALA A 412 3.06 4.43 -7.61
N ASP A 413 2.76 3.33 -6.93
CA ASP A 413 3.50 2.86 -5.76
C ASP A 413 4.53 1.78 -6.13
N LEU A 414 4.79 1.53 -7.43
CA LEU A 414 5.72 0.52 -7.92
C LEU A 414 7.11 1.13 -8.21
N PRO A 415 8.13 0.94 -7.34
CA PRO A 415 9.45 1.55 -7.51
C PRO A 415 10.14 1.19 -8.83
N GLU A 416 9.96 -0.06 -9.30
CA GLU A 416 10.54 -0.53 -10.56
C GLU A 416 9.97 0.18 -11.79
N ALA A 417 8.70 0.62 -11.75
CA ALA A 417 8.09 1.37 -12.84
C ALA A 417 8.75 2.75 -12.96
N HIS A 418 8.88 3.47 -11.86
CA HIS A 418 9.56 4.76 -11.79
C HIS A 418 11.03 4.66 -12.18
N TYR A 419 11.73 3.63 -11.71
CA TYR A 419 13.13 3.39 -12.07
C TYR A 419 13.31 3.20 -13.59
N ASN A 420 12.51 2.32 -14.22
CA ASN A 420 12.61 2.06 -15.64
C ASN A 420 12.20 3.28 -16.49
N LEU A 421 11.19 4.02 -16.05
CA LEU A 421 10.79 5.29 -16.69
C LEU A 421 11.94 6.31 -16.58
N GLY A 422 12.55 6.46 -15.41
CA GLY A 422 13.68 7.35 -15.17
C GLY A 422 14.88 7.02 -16.06
N LEU A 423 15.21 5.73 -16.24
CA LEU A 423 16.25 5.29 -17.17
C LEU A 423 15.93 5.65 -18.63
N ALA A 424 14.70 5.40 -19.05
CA ALA A 424 14.26 5.67 -20.41
C ALA A 424 14.30 7.18 -20.72
N LEU A 425 13.84 8.01 -19.78
CA LEU A 425 13.89 9.46 -19.87
C LEU A 425 15.32 10.00 -19.91
N ALA A 426 16.23 9.46 -19.09
CA ALA A 426 17.64 9.85 -19.08
C ALA A 426 18.31 9.61 -20.43
N GLN A 427 18.07 8.44 -21.04
CA GLN A 427 18.61 8.13 -22.38
C GLN A 427 17.97 8.94 -23.51
N SER A 428 16.75 9.46 -23.26
CA SER A 428 16.07 10.40 -24.17
C SER A 428 16.45 11.86 -23.92
N ALA A 429 17.49 12.11 -23.11
CA ALA A 429 17.97 13.42 -22.67
C ALA A 429 16.93 14.29 -21.92
N GLN A 430 15.87 13.68 -21.39
CA GLN A 430 14.85 14.34 -20.54
C GLN A 430 15.28 14.27 -19.07
N LEU A 431 16.43 14.90 -18.76
CA LEU A 431 17.15 14.72 -17.50
C LEU A 431 16.36 15.19 -16.27
N ASP A 432 15.57 16.27 -16.38
CA ASP A 432 14.78 16.78 -15.27
C ASP A 432 13.66 15.82 -14.86
N GLU A 433 13.03 15.19 -15.83
CA GLU A 433 12.00 14.18 -15.60
C GLU A 433 12.62 12.90 -15.05
N ALA A 434 13.75 12.48 -15.61
CA ALA A 434 14.49 11.32 -15.10
C ALA A 434 14.86 11.46 -13.61
N VAL A 435 15.32 12.65 -13.19
CA VAL A 435 15.60 12.94 -11.77
C VAL A 435 14.36 12.82 -10.91
N ARG A 436 13.20 13.31 -11.38
CA ARG A 436 11.93 13.17 -10.62
C ARG A 436 11.54 11.71 -10.43
N GLU A 437 11.54 10.94 -11.51
CA GLU A 437 11.14 9.53 -11.47
C GLU A 437 12.10 8.68 -10.61
N LEU A 438 13.41 8.91 -10.71
CA LEU A 438 14.38 8.21 -9.86
C LEU A 438 14.27 8.57 -8.39
N ASN A 439 13.94 9.83 -8.05
CA ASN A 439 13.65 10.23 -6.69
C ASN A 439 12.36 9.57 -6.17
N GLU A 440 11.33 9.43 -7.03
CA GLU A 440 10.10 8.74 -6.63
C GLU A 440 10.37 7.26 -6.37
N ALA A 441 11.15 6.58 -7.23
CA ALA A 441 11.58 5.21 -6.98
C ALA A 441 12.31 5.06 -5.62
N LEU A 442 13.14 6.03 -5.25
CA LEU A 442 13.86 6.06 -3.97
C LEU A 442 12.98 6.47 -2.78
N SER A 443 11.95 7.25 -3.00
CA SER A 443 10.93 7.57 -1.99
C SER A 443 10.15 6.31 -1.61
N LEU A 444 9.77 5.51 -2.60
CA LEU A 444 9.03 4.26 -2.44
C LEU A 444 9.90 3.13 -1.87
N ASP A 445 11.14 2.98 -2.39
CA ASP A 445 12.14 2.06 -1.84
C ASP A 445 13.48 2.78 -1.58
N PRO A 446 13.71 3.27 -0.36
CA PRO A 446 14.98 3.92 0.01
C PRO A 446 16.21 3.01 -0.10
N LYS A 447 16.03 1.68 -0.24
CA LYS A 447 17.13 0.71 -0.39
C LYS A 447 17.43 0.37 -1.85
N TYR A 448 16.73 0.95 -2.81
CA TYR A 448 16.90 0.66 -4.23
C TYR A 448 18.24 1.21 -4.72
N THR A 449 19.30 0.42 -4.56
CA THR A 449 20.68 0.80 -4.89
C THR A 449 20.85 1.23 -6.35
N ASP A 450 20.27 0.48 -7.29
CA ASP A 450 20.39 0.79 -8.73
C ASP A 450 19.76 2.16 -9.06
N ALA A 451 18.60 2.48 -8.47
CA ALA A 451 17.96 3.79 -8.66
C ALA A 451 18.84 4.93 -8.12
N ARG A 452 19.53 4.72 -6.99
CA ARG A 452 20.43 5.71 -6.41
C ARG A 452 21.69 5.92 -7.27
N VAL A 453 22.26 4.85 -7.80
CA VAL A 453 23.39 4.94 -8.76
C VAL A 453 22.96 5.74 -9.98
N GLN A 454 21.82 5.40 -10.58
CA GLN A 454 21.33 6.08 -11.77
C GLN A 454 20.99 7.56 -11.51
N LEU A 455 20.41 7.88 -10.36
CA LEU A 455 20.17 9.27 -9.96
C LEU A 455 21.48 10.08 -9.93
N GLY A 456 22.53 9.55 -9.31
CA GLY A 456 23.84 10.20 -9.29
C GLY A 456 24.43 10.40 -10.68
N LEU A 457 24.31 9.41 -11.56
CA LEU A 457 24.77 9.50 -12.95
C LEU A 457 23.98 10.54 -13.75
N VAL A 458 22.65 10.56 -13.63
CA VAL A 458 21.80 11.56 -14.30
C VAL A 458 22.09 12.97 -13.81
N LEU A 459 22.31 13.17 -12.51
CA LEU A 459 22.71 14.46 -11.94
C LEU A 459 24.08 14.91 -12.48
N SER A 460 25.05 13.99 -12.60
CA SER A 460 26.35 14.28 -13.21
C SER A 460 26.21 14.68 -14.68
N GLN A 461 25.38 13.98 -15.44
CA GLN A 461 25.07 14.31 -16.85
C GLN A 461 24.39 15.67 -16.99
N LYS A 462 23.57 16.05 -16.02
CA LYS A 462 22.91 17.37 -15.93
C LYS A 462 23.86 18.49 -15.49
N ASN A 463 25.10 18.19 -15.15
CA ASN A 463 26.09 19.06 -14.53
C ASN A 463 25.69 19.57 -13.12
N ASP A 464 24.74 18.92 -12.46
CA ASP A 464 24.44 19.15 -11.04
C ASP A 464 25.39 18.32 -10.17
N THR A 465 26.66 18.75 -10.22
CA THR A 465 27.78 18.03 -9.60
C THR A 465 27.64 17.97 -8.07
N ALA A 466 27.08 19.04 -7.44
CA ALA A 466 26.91 19.08 -6.01
C ALA A 466 25.91 18.01 -5.51
N SER A 467 24.77 17.89 -6.18
CA SER A 467 23.76 16.86 -5.87
C SER A 467 24.30 15.46 -6.17
N ALA A 468 25.02 15.26 -7.28
CA ALA A 468 25.64 13.99 -7.62
C ALA A 468 26.63 13.51 -6.54
N ILE A 469 27.50 14.40 -6.05
CA ILE A 469 28.44 14.11 -4.94
C ILE A 469 27.66 13.71 -3.67
N SER A 470 26.58 14.41 -3.34
CA SER A 470 25.76 14.08 -2.19
C SER A 470 25.17 12.67 -2.27
N VAL A 471 24.60 12.33 -3.42
CA VAL A 471 23.99 11.00 -3.69
C VAL A 471 25.04 9.89 -3.61
N PHE A 472 26.22 10.08 -4.24
CA PHE A 472 27.27 9.06 -4.21
C PHE A 472 27.93 8.94 -2.83
N ARG A 473 28.06 10.03 -2.06
CA ARG A 473 28.53 9.96 -0.65
C ARG A 473 27.58 9.15 0.21
N GLU A 474 26.28 9.32 0.04
CA GLU A 474 25.30 8.50 0.74
C GLU A 474 25.43 7.01 0.36
N LEU A 475 25.66 6.72 -0.92
CA LEU A 475 25.84 5.35 -1.39
C LEU A 475 27.08 4.70 -0.77
N VAL A 476 28.23 5.39 -0.77
CA VAL A 476 29.47 4.95 -0.13
C VAL A 476 29.30 4.79 1.39
N HIS A 477 28.56 5.69 2.03
CA HIS A 477 28.26 5.57 3.46
C HIS A 477 27.42 4.33 3.79
N ARG A 478 26.47 3.98 2.94
CA ARG A 478 25.62 2.79 3.12
C ARG A 478 26.34 1.48 2.82
N ASP A 479 27.16 1.47 1.80
CA ASP A 479 27.98 0.32 1.41
C ASP A 479 29.43 0.75 1.10
N PRO A 480 30.29 0.80 2.14
CA PRO A 480 31.70 1.18 1.96
C PRO A 480 32.52 0.19 1.13
N ALA A 481 31.99 -0.99 0.81
CA ALA A 481 32.68 -1.99 -0.02
C ALA A 481 32.28 -1.92 -1.51
N PHE A 482 31.41 -0.98 -1.87
CA PHE A 482 30.92 -0.86 -3.24
C PHE A 482 31.89 -0.05 -4.11
N ALA A 483 32.82 -0.74 -4.79
CA ALA A 483 33.90 -0.15 -5.60
C ALA A 483 33.37 0.81 -6.69
N GLU A 484 32.25 0.48 -7.33
CA GLU A 484 31.61 1.31 -8.36
C GLU A 484 31.09 2.64 -7.77
N ALA A 485 30.60 2.66 -6.52
CA ALA A 485 30.17 3.88 -5.87
C ALA A 485 31.34 4.83 -5.58
N HIS A 486 32.47 4.30 -5.10
CA HIS A 486 33.71 5.07 -4.91
C HIS A 486 34.22 5.64 -6.25
N ASN A 487 34.22 4.85 -7.32
CA ASN A 487 34.61 5.34 -8.65
C ASN A 487 33.68 6.47 -9.13
N ASN A 488 32.39 6.33 -9.00
CA ASN A 488 31.41 7.35 -9.42
C ASN A 488 31.48 8.62 -8.56
N LEU A 489 31.71 8.47 -7.24
CA LEU A 489 32.00 9.61 -6.37
C LEU A 489 33.26 10.33 -6.79
N GLY A 490 34.34 9.57 -7.09
CA GLY A 490 35.59 10.10 -7.60
C GLY A 490 35.42 10.89 -8.90
N LEU A 491 34.63 10.40 -9.83
CA LEU A 491 34.29 11.11 -11.08
C LEU A 491 33.55 12.41 -10.84
N ALA A 492 32.54 12.40 -9.97
CA ALA A 492 31.79 13.61 -9.60
C ALA A 492 32.70 14.66 -8.91
N LEU A 493 33.58 14.21 -8.00
CA LEU A 493 34.58 15.08 -7.35
C LEU A 493 35.61 15.64 -8.36
N LEU A 494 36.03 14.84 -9.33
CA LEU A 494 36.94 15.28 -10.38
C LEU A 494 36.30 16.34 -11.29
N GLN A 495 35.01 16.19 -11.58
CA GLN A 495 34.20 17.18 -12.30
C GLN A 495 34.06 18.49 -11.49
N ALA A 496 33.93 18.41 -10.16
CA ALA A 496 33.92 19.56 -9.26
C ALA A 496 35.30 20.24 -9.13
N GLY A 497 36.37 19.65 -9.65
CA GLY A 497 37.74 20.14 -9.48
C GLY A 497 38.38 19.74 -8.15
N GLU A 498 37.71 18.91 -7.34
CA GLU A 498 38.24 18.38 -6.07
C GLU A 498 39.21 17.21 -6.28
N ASN A 499 40.30 17.46 -7.04
CA ASN A 499 41.24 16.44 -7.53
C ASN A 499 41.86 15.60 -6.40
N GLY A 500 42.02 16.17 -5.19
CA GLY A 500 42.58 15.45 -4.04
C GLY A 500 41.62 14.43 -3.48
N ALA A 501 40.35 14.81 -3.28
CA ALA A 501 39.29 13.93 -2.82
C ALA A 501 38.99 12.84 -3.88
N ALA A 502 38.90 13.22 -5.16
CA ALA A 502 38.71 12.29 -6.28
C ALA A 502 39.74 11.17 -6.29
N LYS A 503 41.05 11.54 -6.15
CA LYS A 503 42.12 10.55 -6.06
C LYS A 503 41.91 9.57 -4.91
N SER A 504 41.49 10.03 -3.74
CA SER A 504 41.26 9.17 -2.58
C SER A 504 40.14 8.14 -2.83
N GLU A 505 39.09 8.55 -3.48
CA GLU A 505 37.95 7.67 -3.82
C GLU A 505 38.36 6.65 -4.90
N PHE A 506 39.12 7.06 -5.93
CA PHE A 506 39.63 6.12 -6.92
C PHE A 506 40.61 5.12 -6.32
N LEU A 507 41.47 5.53 -5.37
CA LEU A 507 42.35 4.61 -4.65
C LEU A 507 41.54 3.57 -3.87
N GLU A 508 40.43 3.95 -3.23
CA GLU A 508 39.58 2.99 -2.55
C GLU A 508 38.90 2.06 -3.57
N ALA A 509 38.41 2.57 -4.71
CA ALA A 509 37.80 1.76 -5.74
C ALA A 509 38.78 0.67 -6.27
N VAL A 510 40.06 1.01 -6.53
CA VAL A 510 41.06 0.04 -6.99
C VAL A 510 41.55 -0.88 -5.86
N HIS A 511 41.50 -0.43 -4.60
CA HIS A 511 41.77 -1.28 -3.44
C HIS A 511 40.70 -2.35 -3.28
N LEU A 512 39.42 -1.97 -3.37
CA LEU A 512 38.30 -2.89 -3.28
C LEU A 512 38.23 -3.86 -4.46
N LYS A 513 38.55 -3.38 -5.66
CA LYS A 513 38.50 -4.17 -6.90
C LYS A 513 39.76 -3.91 -7.76
N PRO A 514 40.85 -4.63 -7.49
CA PRO A 514 42.15 -4.42 -8.22
C PRO A 514 42.09 -4.65 -9.73
N SER A 515 41.08 -5.32 -10.24
CA SER A 515 40.82 -5.52 -11.66
C SER A 515 39.87 -4.50 -12.29
N TYR A 516 39.61 -3.38 -11.62
CA TYR A 516 38.69 -2.34 -12.09
C TYR A 516 39.42 -1.36 -13.03
N ALA A 517 39.43 -1.67 -14.31
CA ALA A 517 40.19 -0.93 -15.32
C ALA A 517 39.83 0.57 -15.38
N GLU A 518 38.52 0.89 -15.37
CA GLU A 518 38.08 2.28 -15.40
C GLU A 518 38.50 3.06 -14.14
N ALA A 519 38.53 2.44 -12.97
CA ALA A 519 38.97 3.11 -11.74
C ALA A 519 40.49 3.41 -11.79
N HIS A 520 41.34 2.51 -12.33
CA HIS A 520 42.74 2.78 -12.59
C HIS A 520 42.92 3.91 -13.59
N TYR A 521 42.14 3.92 -14.68
CA TYR A 521 42.16 4.99 -15.67
C TYR A 521 41.78 6.35 -15.04
N ASN A 522 40.69 6.40 -14.26
CA ASN A 522 40.24 7.62 -13.60
C ASN A 522 41.23 8.10 -12.53
N LEU A 523 41.90 7.19 -11.83
CA LEU A 523 43.01 7.50 -10.92
C LEU A 523 44.16 8.14 -11.68
N GLY A 524 44.49 7.61 -12.84
CA GLY A 524 45.49 8.17 -13.75
C GLY A 524 45.14 9.62 -14.15
N LEU A 525 43.89 9.90 -14.51
CA LEU A 525 43.43 11.25 -14.82
C LEU A 525 43.54 12.20 -13.62
N ALA A 526 43.14 11.75 -12.43
CA ALA A 526 43.22 12.55 -11.21
C ALA A 526 44.69 12.88 -10.84
N LEU A 527 45.60 11.93 -11.01
CA LEU A 527 47.05 12.11 -10.81
C LEU A 527 47.66 13.08 -11.83
N GLN A 528 47.25 12.98 -13.11
CA GLN A 528 47.68 13.90 -14.18
C GLN A 528 47.28 15.35 -13.85
N LYS A 529 46.03 15.57 -13.41
CA LYS A 529 45.56 16.90 -12.99
C LYS A 529 46.32 17.45 -11.77
N GLN A 530 46.97 16.60 -10.97
CA GLN A 530 47.84 16.97 -9.86
C GLN A 530 49.33 17.17 -10.27
N GLY A 531 49.65 17.01 -11.55
CA GLY A 531 51.04 17.10 -12.06
C GLY A 531 51.93 15.89 -11.73
N LYS A 532 51.34 14.77 -11.30
CA LYS A 532 52.03 13.53 -10.92
C LYS A 532 52.18 12.57 -12.10
N GLU A 533 52.88 13.01 -13.13
CA GLU A 533 52.94 12.30 -14.42
C GLU A 533 53.44 10.86 -14.35
N ALA A 534 54.45 10.56 -13.50
CA ALA A 534 54.98 9.21 -13.39
C ALA A 534 53.98 8.22 -12.77
N GLU A 535 53.30 8.65 -11.71
CA GLU A 535 52.24 7.88 -11.04
C GLU A 535 51.03 7.70 -12.00
N SER A 536 50.64 8.76 -12.70
CA SER A 536 49.57 8.75 -13.70
C SER A 536 49.79 7.71 -14.80
N ARG A 537 51.01 7.73 -15.41
CA ARG A 537 51.37 6.74 -16.45
C ARG A 537 51.28 5.31 -15.94
N ALA A 538 51.75 5.06 -14.72
CA ALA A 538 51.69 3.73 -14.12
C ALA A 538 50.23 3.23 -13.96
N GLU A 539 49.32 4.10 -13.57
CA GLU A 539 47.91 3.71 -13.43
C GLU A 539 47.20 3.54 -14.79
N PHE A 540 47.53 4.35 -15.80
CA PHE A 540 47.05 4.13 -17.17
C PHE A 540 47.54 2.79 -17.75
N GLU A 541 48.81 2.45 -17.55
CA GLU A 541 49.32 1.15 -18.02
C GLU A 541 48.64 -0.03 -17.36
N LYS A 542 48.28 0.05 -16.05
CA LYS A 542 47.48 -0.97 -15.37
C LYS A 542 46.06 -1.06 -15.99
N ALA A 543 45.41 0.07 -16.21
CA ALA A 543 44.11 0.09 -16.86
C ALA A 543 44.13 -0.59 -18.23
N PHE A 544 45.12 -0.27 -19.05
CA PHE A 544 45.30 -0.83 -20.40
C PHE A 544 45.74 -2.30 -20.41
N GLN A 545 46.41 -2.78 -19.35
CA GLN A 545 46.67 -4.21 -19.18
C GLN A 545 45.44 -5.01 -18.86
N ILE A 546 44.53 -4.43 -18.06
CA ILE A 546 43.27 -5.05 -17.68
C ILE A 546 42.29 -5.00 -18.87
N GLU A 547 42.17 -3.82 -19.50
CA GLU A 547 41.24 -3.55 -20.60
C GLU A 547 41.94 -2.76 -21.72
N PRO A 548 42.51 -3.45 -22.74
CA PRO A 548 43.28 -2.81 -23.81
C PRO A 548 42.53 -1.80 -24.66
N GLU A 549 41.19 -1.93 -24.71
CA GLU A 549 40.30 -1.06 -25.50
C GLU A 549 40.29 0.38 -24.99
N LEU A 550 40.58 0.60 -23.71
CA LEU A 550 40.68 1.92 -23.09
C LEU A 550 41.78 2.80 -23.70
N ARG A 551 42.79 2.20 -24.37
CA ARG A 551 43.79 2.97 -25.13
C ARG A 551 43.20 3.78 -26.27
N ASN A 552 42.13 3.28 -26.88
CA ASN A 552 41.50 3.91 -28.04
C ASN A 552 40.56 5.06 -27.65
N VAL A 553 40.12 5.10 -26.40
CA VAL A 553 39.26 6.16 -25.83
C VAL A 553 40.12 7.31 -25.29
N ALA A 554 41.40 7.09 -25.04
CA ALA A 554 42.32 8.00 -24.38
C ALA A 554 43.08 8.92 -25.35
N HIS A 555 42.36 9.79 -26.08
CA HIS A 555 42.97 11.01 -26.64
C HIS A 555 42.01 12.19 -26.45
N PRO A 556 42.26 13.10 -25.48
CA PRO A 556 41.83 14.49 -25.62
C PRO A 556 42.78 15.23 -26.53
#